data_8529fe0ba88a4f01e1237548cbea7415
#
_entry.id   8529fe0ba88a4f01e1237548cbea7415
#
_cell.length_a   1.000
_cell.length_b   1.000
_cell.length_c   1.000
_cell.angle_alpha   90.00
_cell.angle_beta   90.00
_cell.angle_gamma   90.00
#
_symmetry.space_group_name_H-M   'P 1'
#
loop_
_entity.id
_entity.type
_entity.pdbx_description
1 polymer ?
#
loop_
_entity_poly.entity_id
_entity_poly.type
_entity_poly.pdbx_seq_one_letter_code
_entity_poly.pdbx_strand_id
1 'polypeptide(L)'
;MEIRDRKAAQRRAGIMARRGLPQAERAAANAAICARLLAMPCFQKAENLLLYAAFGGEVDLAVLAEQAARLGKTVAYPVCGENFTLTAAVPGPDGWEVGAYGIRTPVLSRSALLRPDQLDLVLVPC
;
A
#
# COMPACT_ATOMS: atom_id res chain seq x y z
N MET A 1 6.47 22.55 -22.55
CA MET A 1 6.72 21.30 -21.79
C MET A 1 5.44 20.47 -21.76
N GLU A 2 5.52 19.26 -22.25
CA GLU A 2 4.37 18.37 -22.30
C GLU A 2 3.97 17.87 -20.89
N ILE A 3 2.71 17.45 -20.78
CA ILE A 3 2.17 16.92 -19.49
C ILE A 3 3.00 15.74 -18.98
N ARG A 4 3.46 14.87 -19.89
CA ARG A 4 4.32 13.73 -19.52
C ARG A 4 5.60 14.18 -18.82
N ASP A 5 6.26 15.22 -19.37
CA ASP A 5 7.50 15.74 -18.80
C ASP A 5 7.27 16.41 -17.46
N ARG A 6 6.16 17.12 -17.31
CA ARG A 6 5.78 17.75 -16.05
C ARG A 6 5.51 16.70 -14.97
N LYS A 7 4.80 15.64 -15.31
CA LYS A 7 4.55 14.53 -14.40
C LYS A 7 5.84 13.83 -13.99
N ALA A 8 6.75 13.62 -14.93
CA ALA A 8 8.04 12.99 -14.66
C ALA A 8 8.88 13.85 -13.72
N ALA A 9 8.93 15.17 -13.96
CA ALA A 9 9.66 16.11 -13.11
C ALA A 9 9.09 16.14 -11.70
N GLN A 10 7.78 16.19 -11.57
CA GLN A 10 7.09 16.18 -10.28
C GLN A 10 7.34 14.88 -9.50
N ARG A 11 7.33 13.75 -10.20
CA ARG A 11 7.62 12.44 -9.62
C ARG A 11 9.05 12.37 -9.11
N ARG A 12 10.03 12.84 -9.89
CA ARG A 12 11.43 12.91 -9.45
C ARG A 12 11.61 13.79 -8.21
N ALA A 13 10.97 14.96 -8.20
CA ALA A 13 11.03 15.87 -7.05
C ALA A 13 10.45 15.23 -5.79
N GLY A 14 9.34 14.53 -5.90
CA GLY A 14 8.73 13.80 -4.78
C GLY A 14 9.62 12.69 -4.24
N ILE A 15 10.24 11.90 -5.13
CA ILE A 15 11.17 10.84 -4.74
C ILE A 15 12.38 11.42 -4.02
N MET A 16 12.96 12.49 -4.54
CA MET A 16 14.10 13.15 -3.91
C MET A 16 13.74 13.73 -2.54
N ALA A 17 12.57 14.34 -2.41
CA ALA A 17 12.10 14.88 -1.13
C ALA A 17 11.96 13.77 -0.08
N ARG A 18 11.37 12.63 -0.45
CA ARG A 18 11.23 11.49 0.46
C ARG A 18 12.57 10.91 0.88
N ARG A 19 13.52 10.76 -0.06
CA ARG A 19 14.87 10.25 0.23
C ARG A 19 15.68 11.18 1.10
N GLY A 20 15.42 12.48 1.01
CA GLY A 20 16.11 13.49 1.81
C GLY A 20 15.63 13.58 3.26
N LEU A 21 14.51 12.93 3.63
CA LEU A 21 14.01 12.95 4.99
C LEU A 21 14.88 12.09 5.92
N PRO A 22 15.31 12.62 7.08
CA PRO A 22 15.93 11.79 8.11
C PRO A 22 15.00 10.68 8.56
N GLN A 23 15.57 9.54 8.96
CA GLN A 23 14.78 8.37 9.35
C GLN A 23 13.82 8.67 10.50
N ALA A 24 14.24 9.46 11.48
CA ALA A 24 13.37 9.83 12.61
C ALA A 24 12.16 10.65 12.16
N GLU A 25 12.36 11.59 11.21
CA GLU A 25 11.25 12.37 10.66
C GLU A 25 10.31 11.51 9.80
N ARG A 26 10.88 10.59 9.05
CA ARG A 26 10.11 9.63 8.25
C ARG A 26 9.24 8.74 9.14
N ALA A 27 9.81 8.21 10.21
CA ALA A 27 9.08 7.38 11.17
C ALA A 27 7.94 8.16 11.83
N ALA A 28 8.20 9.41 12.24
CA ALA A 28 7.18 10.28 12.82
C ALA A 28 6.07 10.60 11.83
N ALA A 29 6.40 10.87 10.57
CA ALA A 29 5.42 11.12 9.52
C ALA A 29 4.56 9.88 9.24
N ASN A 30 5.17 8.71 9.15
CA ASN A 30 4.45 7.45 8.97
C ASN A 30 3.46 7.19 10.11
N ALA A 31 3.90 7.41 11.34
CA ALA A 31 3.04 7.25 12.52
C ALA A 31 1.86 8.22 12.50
N ALA A 32 2.11 9.48 12.15
CA ALA A 32 1.07 10.51 12.07
C ALA A 32 0.05 10.20 10.97
N ILE A 33 0.50 9.78 9.80
CA ILE A 33 -0.37 9.41 8.68
C ILE A 33 -1.22 8.20 9.04
N CYS A 34 -0.64 7.16 9.60
CA CYS A 34 -1.38 5.97 10.04
C CYS A 34 -2.43 6.32 11.10
N ALA A 35 -2.08 7.18 12.06
CA ALA A 35 -3.02 7.62 13.09
C ALA A 35 -4.23 8.35 12.48
N ARG A 36 -4.00 9.22 11.49
CA ARG A 36 -5.07 9.93 10.79
C ARG A 36 -5.95 8.97 10.00
N LEU A 37 -5.36 8.00 9.31
CA LEU A 37 -6.11 6.99 8.55
C LEU A 37 -7.00 6.16 9.47
N LEU A 38 -6.47 5.72 10.62
CA LEU A 38 -7.24 4.96 11.60
C LEU A 38 -8.45 5.72 12.12
N ALA A 39 -8.36 7.03 12.21
CA ALA A 39 -9.46 7.91 12.69
C ALA A 39 -10.48 8.24 11.61
N MET A 40 -10.21 7.99 10.35
CA MET A 40 -11.12 8.33 9.26
C MET A 40 -12.36 7.44 9.27
N PRO A 41 -13.57 8.02 9.13
CA PRO A 41 -14.79 7.21 9.07
C PRO A 41 -14.81 6.18 7.95
N CYS A 42 -14.24 6.48 6.78
CA CYS A 42 -14.19 5.55 5.67
C CYS A 42 -13.33 4.32 6.01
N PHE A 43 -12.25 4.50 6.78
CA PHE A 43 -11.45 3.36 7.27
C PHE A 43 -12.24 2.56 8.31
N GLN A 44 -12.87 3.23 9.25
CA GLN A 44 -13.60 2.57 10.35
C GLN A 44 -14.74 1.71 9.84
N LYS A 45 -15.44 2.18 8.79
CA LYS A 45 -16.58 1.48 8.19
C LYS A 45 -16.16 0.38 7.21
N ALA A 46 -14.98 0.48 6.61
CA ALA A 46 -14.52 -0.47 5.61
C ALA A 46 -14.26 -1.84 6.23
N GLU A 47 -14.72 -2.90 5.58
CA GLU A 47 -14.43 -4.27 5.98
C GLU A 47 -13.28 -4.87 5.17
N ASN A 48 -13.24 -4.59 3.87
CA ASN A 48 -12.23 -5.08 2.94
C ASN A 48 -11.39 -3.92 2.42
N LEU A 49 -10.09 -3.99 2.70
CA LEU A 49 -9.13 -2.95 2.34
C LEU A 49 -8.14 -3.47 1.30
N LEU A 50 -7.75 -2.60 0.37
CA LEU A 50 -6.57 -2.83 -0.47
C LEU A 50 -5.49 -1.87 -0.02
N LEU A 51 -4.41 -2.41 0.52
CA LEU A 51 -3.22 -1.66 0.90
C LEU A 51 -2.09 -1.95 -0.08
N TYR A 52 -0.92 -1.39 0.16
CA TYR A 52 0.29 -1.67 -0.62
C TYR A 52 1.45 -2.00 0.31
N ALA A 53 2.41 -2.78 -0.16
CA ALA A 53 3.67 -2.99 0.52
C ALA A 53 4.61 -1.85 0.17
N ALA A 54 5.01 -1.05 1.17
CA ALA A 54 5.81 0.15 0.93
C ALA A 54 7.17 -0.18 0.32
N PHE A 55 7.59 0.65 -0.64
CA PHE A 55 8.87 0.54 -1.33
C PHE A 55 9.43 1.94 -1.59
N GLY A 56 10.76 2.07 -1.49
CA GLY A 56 11.44 3.29 -1.90
C GLY A 56 11.04 4.56 -1.15
N GLY A 57 10.80 4.47 0.14
CA GLY A 57 10.43 5.62 0.97
C GLY A 57 8.95 5.98 0.94
N GLU A 58 8.10 5.14 0.34
CA GLU A 58 6.66 5.31 0.43
C GLU A 58 6.20 5.22 1.88
N VAL A 59 5.03 5.80 2.19
CA VAL A 59 4.46 5.70 3.53
C VAL A 59 4.26 4.23 3.91
N ASP A 60 4.83 3.83 5.04
CA ASP A 60 4.75 2.45 5.51
C ASP A 60 3.41 2.23 6.22
N LEU A 61 2.63 1.29 5.69
CA LEU A 61 1.29 0.96 6.18
C LEU A 61 1.28 -0.27 7.11
N ALA A 62 2.44 -0.78 7.54
CA ALA A 62 2.51 -1.99 8.35
C ALA A 62 1.69 -1.90 9.64
N VAL A 63 1.78 -0.76 10.34
CA VAL A 63 1.01 -0.52 11.58
C VAL A 63 -0.49 -0.47 11.27
N LEU A 64 -0.86 0.18 10.17
CA LEU A 64 -2.26 0.26 9.74
C LEU A 64 -2.82 -1.13 9.43
N ALA A 65 -2.06 -1.96 8.73
CA ALA A 65 -2.44 -3.33 8.40
C ALA A 65 -2.62 -4.18 9.66
N GLU A 66 -1.72 -4.04 10.62
CA GLU A 66 -1.81 -4.75 11.90
C GLU A 66 -3.07 -4.35 12.66
N GLN A 67 -3.36 -3.06 12.76
CA GLN A 67 -4.55 -2.58 13.44
C GLN A 67 -5.83 -3.00 12.72
N ALA A 68 -5.83 -2.96 11.40
CA ALA A 68 -6.95 -3.45 10.60
C ALA A 68 -7.26 -4.91 10.89
N ALA A 69 -6.23 -5.75 10.96
CA ALA A 69 -6.38 -7.17 11.29
C ALA A 69 -6.97 -7.36 12.69
N ARG A 70 -6.52 -6.58 13.66
CA ARG A 70 -7.05 -6.61 15.04
C ARG A 70 -8.52 -6.22 15.11
N LEU A 71 -8.95 -5.34 14.21
CA LEU A 71 -10.35 -4.90 14.10
C LEU A 71 -11.23 -5.88 13.31
N GLY A 72 -10.67 -7.00 12.88
CA GLY A 72 -11.41 -8.01 12.12
C GLY A 72 -11.60 -7.65 10.65
N LYS A 73 -10.86 -6.68 10.12
CA LYS A 73 -10.93 -6.29 8.72
C LYS A 73 -10.08 -7.23 7.87
N THR A 74 -10.46 -7.36 6.60
CA THR A 74 -9.69 -8.12 5.62
C THR A 74 -8.76 -7.16 4.87
N VAL A 75 -7.46 -7.49 4.84
CA VAL A 75 -6.46 -6.67 4.17
C VAL A 75 -5.92 -7.42 2.96
N ALA A 76 -6.12 -6.84 1.78
CA ALA A 76 -5.59 -7.34 0.51
C ALA A 76 -4.44 -6.46 0.03
N TYR A 77 -3.60 -7.03 -0.82
CA TYR A 77 -2.47 -6.35 -1.46
C TYR A 77 -2.52 -6.59 -2.96
N PRO A 78 -2.10 -5.61 -3.79
CA PRO A 78 -2.13 -5.76 -5.23
C PRO A 78 -1.03 -6.70 -5.72
N VAL A 79 -1.40 -7.58 -6.62
CA VAL A 79 -0.44 -8.41 -7.37
C VAL A 79 -0.54 -8.02 -8.84
N CYS A 80 0.58 -7.60 -9.42
CA CYS A 80 0.64 -7.20 -10.81
C CYS A 80 0.63 -8.44 -11.71
N GLY A 81 -0.27 -8.44 -12.68
CA GLY A 81 -0.37 -9.45 -13.71
C GLY A 81 0.07 -8.92 -15.06
N GLU A 82 -0.19 -9.69 -16.11
CA GLU A 82 0.07 -9.29 -17.48
C GLU A 82 -0.86 -8.14 -17.90
N ASN A 83 -0.42 -7.35 -18.88
CA ASN A 83 -1.21 -6.25 -19.47
C ASN A 83 -1.69 -5.22 -18.44
N PHE A 84 -0.84 -4.90 -17.46
CA PHE A 84 -1.14 -3.90 -16.42
C PHE A 84 -2.36 -4.25 -15.56
N THR A 85 -2.69 -5.52 -15.44
CA THR A 85 -3.76 -5.96 -14.55
C THR A 85 -3.28 -6.05 -13.11
N LEU A 86 -4.20 -5.81 -12.18
CA LEU A 86 -3.96 -5.97 -10.74
C LEU A 86 -4.98 -6.93 -10.16
N THR A 87 -4.51 -7.80 -9.29
CA THR A 87 -5.36 -8.71 -8.52
C THR A 87 -5.23 -8.36 -7.04
N ALA A 88 -6.35 -8.24 -6.34
CA ALA A 88 -6.36 -8.03 -4.89
C ALA A 88 -6.25 -9.38 -4.19
N ALA A 89 -5.15 -9.61 -3.48
CA ALA A 89 -4.85 -10.88 -2.83
C ALA A 89 -4.72 -10.71 -1.31
N VAL A 90 -5.37 -11.58 -0.56
CA VAL A 90 -5.25 -11.66 0.90
C VAL A 90 -4.30 -12.80 1.21
N PRO A 91 -3.01 -12.53 1.48
CA PRO A 91 -2.03 -13.60 1.71
C PRO A 91 -2.28 -14.31 3.03
N GLY A 92 -2.13 -15.63 3.02
CA GLY A 92 -2.10 -16.42 4.22
C GLY A 92 -0.74 -16.28 4.97
N PRO A 93 -0.52 -17.05 6.06
CA PRO A 93 0.72 -16.94 6.84
C PRO A 93 1.99 -17.15 6.01
N ASP A 94 1.95 -18.04 5.01
CA ASP A 94 3.08 -18.33 4.12
C ASP A 94 2.83 -17.75 2.72
N GLY A 95 2.00 -16.72 2.62
CA GLY A 95 1.52 -16.18 1.36
C GLY A 95 2.35 -15.07 0.74
N TRP A 96 3.54 -14.78 1.26
CA TRP A 96 4.40 -13.71 0.77
C TRP A 96 5.67 -14.24 0.11
N GLU A 97 6.13 -13.54 -0.91
CA GLU A 97 7.44 -13.75 -1.52
C GLU A 97 8.08 -12.38 -1.85
N VAL A 98 9.36 -12.40 -2.19
CA VAL A 98 10.04 -11.20 -2.69
C VAL A 98 9.94 -11.21 -4.21
N GLY A 99 9.23 -10.22 -4.75
CA GLY A 99 9.05 -10.07 -6.20
C GLY A 99 10.11 -9.20 -6.85
N ALA A 100 9.77 -8.65 -8.03
CA ALA A 100 10.64 -7.76 -8.78
C ALA A 100 11.05 -6.55 -7.93
N TYR A 101 12.29 -6.10 -8.10
CA TYR A 101 12.86 -4.94 -7.37
C TYR A 101 12.91 -5.09 -5.85
N GLY A 102 12.86 -6.32 -5.32
CA GLY A 102 12.88 -6.56 -3.88
C GLY A 102 11.58 -6.22 -3.17
N ILE A 103 10.50 -5.96 -3.91
CA ILE A 103 9.19 -5.62 -3.33
C ILE A 103 8.50 -6.92 -2.89
N ARG A 104 8.00 -6.93 -1.65
CA ARG A 104 7.21 -8.06 -1.17
C ARG A 104 5.88 -8.12 -1.90
N THR A 105 5.50 -9.30 -2.34
CA THR A 105 4.25 -9.52 -3.06
C THR A 105 3.56 -10.79 -2.54
N PRO A 106 2.22 -10.80 -2.50
CA PRO A 106 1.50 -12.03 -2.19
C PRO A 106 1.69 -13.10 -3.26
N VAL A 107 1.73 -14.35 -2.82
CA VAL A 107 1.72 -15.52 -3.72
C VAL A 107 0.27 -15.87 -4.00
N LEU A 108 -0.18 -15.76 -5.24
CA LEU A 108 -1.60 -15.94 -5.61
C LEU A 108 -2.14 -17.32 -5.19
N SER A 109 -1.34 -18.38 -5.36
CA SER A 109 -1.74 -19.75 -5.00
C SER A 109 -1.90 -19.97 -3.48
N ARG A 110 -1.38 -19.05 -2.67
CA ARG A 110 -1.43 -19.11 -1.20
C ARG A 110 -2.24 -17.96 -0.62
N SER A 111 -3.07 -17.33 -1.43
CA SER A 111 -3.85 -16.15 -1.06
C SER A 111 -5.31 -16.37 -1.40
N ALA A 112 -6.19 -15.77 -0.60
CA ALA A 112 -7.58 -15.58 -1.00
C ALA A 112 -7.64 -14.37 -1.94
N LEU A 113 -8.51 -14.41 -2.92
CA LEU A 113 -8.65 -13.33 -3.91
C LEU A 113 -9.93 -12.56 -3.68
N LEU A 114 -9.86 -11.24 -3.82
CA LEU A 114 -11.02 -10.37 -3.78
C LEU A 114 -11.25 -9.75 -5.15
N ARG A 115 -12.52 -9.63 -5.53
CA ARG A 115 -12.90 -8.86 -6.70
C ARG A 115 -12.88 -7.37 -6.38
N PRO A 116 -12.65 -6.49 -7.37
CA PRO A 116 -12.66 -5.04 -7.13
C PRO A 116 -13.95 -4.54 -6.47
N ASP A 117 -15.10 -5.12 -6.80
CA ASP A 117 -16.39 -4.72 -6.23
C ASP A 117 -16.55 -5.12 -4.76
N GLN A 118 -15.67 -5.96 -4.22
CA GLN A 118 -15.66 -6.33 -2.81
C GLN A 118 -14.82 -5.39 -1.96
N LEU A 119 -14.00 -4.53 -2.58
CA LEU A 119 -13.14 -3.60 -1.86
C LEU A 119 -13.92 -2.37 -1.40
N ASP A 120 -13.79 -2.02 -0.12
CA ASP A 120 -14.46 -0.86 0.46
C ASP A 120 -13.58 0.37 0.51
N LEU A 121 -12.27 0.17 0.58
CA LEU A 121 -11.30 1.26 0.64
C LEU A 121 -9.99 0.81 0.00
N VAL A 122 -9.42 1.69 -0.83
CA VAL A 122 -8.15 1.47 -1.52
C VAL A 122 -7.17 2.56 -1.12
N LEU A 123 -5.98 2.19 -0.65
CA LEU A 123 -4.89 3.12 -0.38
C LEU A 123 -3.85 3.00 -1.50
N VAL A 124 -3.52 4.14 -2.07
CA VAL A 124 -2.61 4.23 -3.22
C VAL A 124 -1.38 5.03 -2.81
N PRO A 125 -0.16 4.53 -3.06
CA PRO A 125 1.05 5.30 -2.80
C PRO A 125 1.19 6.46 -3.79
N CYS A 126 1.80 7.53 -3.36
CA CYS A 126 2.06 8.68 -4.23
C CYS A 126 3.45 9.25 -4.01
#